data_ca2e71a01233514fd8bc7d5ce6741bb1
#
_entry.id   ca2e71a01233514fd8bc7d5ce6741bb1
#
_cell.length_a   1.000
_cell.length_b   1.000
_cell.length_c   1.000
_cell.angle_alpha   90.00
_cell.angle_beta   90.00
_cell.angle_gamma   90.00
#
_symmetry.space_group_name_H-M   'P 1'
#
loop_
_entity.id
_entity.type
_entity.pdbx_description
1 polymer ?
#
loop_
_entity_poly.entity_id
_entity_poly.type
_entity_poly.pdbx_seq_one_letter_code
_entity_poly.pdbx_strand_id
1 'polypeptide(L)'
;MPPYAKREPKRREFHGDVFEDDYEWMRDKDSDDVRSYVAAENQYCERRMAHLADFRHTLFEELKSHVEETDMSVPTRVNDYWYFTRTQQGKQYGVQCRIPVR
;
A
#
# COMPACT_ATOMS: atom_id res chain seq x y z
N MET A 1 -23.55 -8.02 -9.17
CA MET A 1 -23.79 -6.61 -8.79
C MET A 1 -22.71 -6.17 -7.82
N PRO A 2 -22.26 -4.91 -7.83
CA PRO A 2 -21.37 -4.40 -6.79
C PRO A 2 -22.05 -4.42 -5.42
N PRO A 3 -21.30 -4.50 -4.34
CA PRO A 3 -21.84 -4.34 -2.99
C PRO A 3 -22.48 -2.96 -2.80
N TYR A 4 -23.39 -2.88 -1.84
CA TYR A 4 -24.07 -1.64 -1.52
C TYR A 4 -23.73 -1.23 -0.09
N ALA A 5 -23.16 -0.04 0.08
CA ALA A 5 -23.00 0.54 1.41
C ALA A 5 -24.37 0.93 1.97
N LYS A 6 -24.67 0.54 3.21
CA LYS A 6 -25.89 0.99 3.89
C LYS A 6 -25.83 2.49 4.12
N ARG A 7 -27.00 3.12 4.08
CA ARG A 7 -27.14 4.53 4.45
C ARG A 7 -27.66 4.63 5.87
N GLU A 8 -26.89 5.28 6.73
CA GLU A 8 -27.26 5.64 8.10
C GLU A 8 -27.05 7.14 8.30
N PRO A 9 -28.04 7.99 7.97
CA PRO A 9 -27.90 9.43 8.06
C PRO A 9 -27.50 9.86 9.47
N LYS A 10 -26.37 10.54 9.57
CA LYS A 10 -25.91 11.17 10.82
C LYS A 10 -25.76 12.66 10.62
N ARG A 11 -26.53 13.43 11.40
CA ARG A 11 -26.42 14.87 11.40
C ARG A 11 -25.11 15.30 12.00
N ARG A 12 -24.40 16.15 11.28
CA ARG A 12 -23.17 16.80 11.72
C ARG A 12 -23.34 18.33 11.66
N GLU A 13 -22.74 18.99 12.61
CA GLU A 13 -22.73 20.45 12.67
C GLU A 13 -21.30 20.93 12.86
N PHE A 14 -20.86 21.86 12.00
CA PHE A 14 -19.52 22.42 12.05
C PHE A 14 -19.57 23.91 11.73
N HIS A 15 -19.13 24.75 12.65
CA HIS A 15 -19.14 26.22 12.50
C HIS A 15 -20.48 26.83 12.08
N GLY A 16 -21.59 26.24 12.55
CA GLY A 16 -22.95 26.68 12.20
C GLY A 16 -23.52 26.06 10.93
N ASP A 17 -22.73 25.37 10.12
CA ASP A 17 -23.20 24.60 9.00
C ASP A 17 -23.68 23.21 9.45
N VAL A 18 -24.85 22.80 8.97
CA VAL A 18 -25.48 21.52 9.28
C VAL A 18 -25.58 20.70 8.01
N PHE A 19 -25.04 19.47 8.06
CA PHE A 19 -25.15 18.52 6.96
C PHE A 19 -25.41 17.10 7.47
N GLU A 20 -25.97 16.27 6.62
CA GLU A 20 -26.18 14.85 6.88
C GLU A 20 -25.10 14.02 6.16
N ASP A 21 -24.51 13.07 6.89
CA ASP A 21 -23.54 12.13 6.36
C ASP A 21 -24.11 10.71 6.46
N ASP A 22 -24.47 10.14 5.32
CA ASP A 22 -25.05 8.79 5.23
C ASP A 22 -24.03 7.69 5.56
N TYR A 23 -22.75 8.02 5.55
CA TYR A 23 -21.67 7.04 5.61
C TYR A 23 -20.70 7.26 6.78
N GLU A 24 -21.05 8.07 7.77
CA GLU A 24 -20.23 8.31 8.96
C GLU A 24 -19.83 7.00 9.66
N TRP A 25 -20.67 5.97 9.60
CA TRP A 25 -20.39 4.64 10.17
C TRP A 25 -19.10 4.01 9.62
N MET A 26 -18.67 4.35 8.39
CA MET A 26 -17.43 3.84 7.78
C MET A 26 -16.17 4.31 8.50
N ARG A 27 -16.23 5.31 9.36
CA ARG A 27 -15.08 5.77 10.15
C ARG A 27 -14.68 4.80 11.25
N ASP A 28 -15.59 3.96 11.70
CA ASP A 28 -15.30 2.91 12.67
C ASP A 28 -14.72 1.68 11.96
N LYS A 29 -13.43 1.77 11.63
CA LYS A 29 -12.68 0.73 10.88
C LYS A 29 -12.68 -0.64 11.58
N ASP A 30 -12.96 -0.69 12.88
CA ASP A 30 -12.91 -1.92 13.67
C ASP A 30 -14.30 -2.57 13.83
N SER A 31 -15.37 -1.90 13.39
CA SER A 31 -16.72 -2.46 13.39
C SER A 31 -16.88 -3.62 12.39
N ASP A 32 -17.72 -4.57 12.72
CA ASP A 32 -18.02 -5.71 11.86
C ASP A 32 -18.72 -5.29 10.56
N ASP A 33 -19.51 -4.23 10.61
CA ASP A 33 -20.19 -3.66 9.44
C ASP A 33 -19.20 -3.15 8.41
N VAL A 34 -18.20 -2.37 8.83
CA VAL A 34 -17.15 -1.86 7.93
C VAL A 34 -16.31 -3.01 7.39
N ARG A 35 -15.88 -3.92 8.22
CA ARG A 35 -15.09 -5.09 7.79
C ARG A 35 -15.83 -5.95 6.77
N SER A 36 -17.11 -6.20 7.03
CA SER A 36 -17.96 -6.98 6.11
C SER A 36 -18.15 -6.28 4.78
N TYR A 37 -18.39 -4.97 4.80
CA TYR A 37 -18.53 -4.18 3.58
C TYR A 37 -17.24 -4.17 2.75
N VAL A 38 -16.09 -3.90 3.38
CA VAL A 38 -14.79 -3.92 2.69
C VAL A 38 -14.46 -5.31 2.14
N ALA A 39 -14.74 -6.37 2.89
CA ALA A 39 -14.56 -7.74 2.41
C ALA A 39 -15.42 -8.04 1.18
N ALA A 40 -16.66 -7.59 1.15
CA ALA A 40 -17.57 -7.76 0.01
C ALA A 40 -17.08 -6.99 -1.23
N GLU A 41 -16.56 -5.76 -1.07
CA GLU A 41 -15.98 -4.96 -2.16
C GLU A 41 -14.73 -5.64 -2.74
N ASN A 42 -13.82 -6.10 -1.88
CA ASN A 42 -12.63 -6.83 -2.33
C ASN A 42 -13.01 -8.10 -3.11
N GLN A 43 -13.95 -8.87 -2.60
CA GLN A 43 -14.41 -10.08 -3.27
C GLN A 43 -15.09 -9.78 -4.62
N TYR A 44 -15.85 -8.68 -4.70
CA TYR A 44 -16.41 -8.23 -5.96
C TYR A 44 -15.31 -7.85 -6.96
N CYS A 45 -14.33 -7.07 -6.53
CA CYS A 45 -13.18 -6.67 -7.34
C CYS A 45 -12.41 -7.90 -7.86
N GLU A 46 -12.08 -8.85 -6.99
CA GLU A 46 -11.38 -10.09 -7.36
C GLU A 46 -12.15 -10.86 -8.45
N ARG A 47 -13.45 -11.05 -8.26
CA ARG A 47 -14.28 -11.72 -9.29
C ARG A 47 -14.31 -10.99 -10.62
N ARG A 48 -14.39 -9.64 -10.58
CA ARG A 48 -14.42 -8.82 -11.80
C ARG A 48 -13.09 -8.82 -12.54
N MET A 49 -11.98 -8.93 -11.80
CA MET A 49 -10.62 -8.88 -12.32
C MET A 49 -10.01 -10.26 -12.59
N ALA A 50 -10.71 -11.35 -12.26
CA ALA A 50 -10.17 -12.71 -12.36
C ALA A 50 -9.68 -13.07 -13.77
N HIS A 51 -10.36 -12.61 -14.81
CA HIS A 51 -9.98 -12.86 -16.21
C HIS A 51 -8.68 -12.15 -16.64
N LEU A 52 -8.19 -11.21 -15.84
CA LEU A 52 -6.95 -10.47 -16.09
C LEU A 52 -5.76 -10.99 -15.26
N ALA A 53 -5.91 -12.11 -14.54
CA ALA A 53 -4.90 -12.63 -13.63
C ALA A 53 -3.54 -12.84 -14.32
N ASP A 54 -3.53 -13.52 -15.47
CA ASP A 54 -2.30 -13.81 -16.23
C ASP A 54 -1.67 -12.53 -16.79
N PHE A 55 -2.49 -11.61 -17.30
CA PHE A 55 -1.99 -10.32 -17.78
C PHE A 55 -1.37 -9.50 -16.66
N ARG A 56 -2.02 -9.44 -15.50
CA ARG A 56 -1.49 -8.74 -14.32
C ARG A 56 -0.17 -9.34 -13.85
N HIS A 57 -0.07 -10.66 -13.85
CA HIS A 57 1.18 -11.35 -13.50
C HIS A 57 2.30 -11.01 -14.48
N THR A 58 2.04 -11.11 -15.79
CA THR A 58 3.02 -10.76 -16.82
C THR A 58 3.49 -9.31 -16.69
N LEU A 59 2.56 -8.37 -16.51
CA LEU A 59 2.87 -6.96 -16.33
C LEU A 59 3.68 -6.71 -15.07
N PHE A 60 3.34 -7.38 -13.96
CA PHE A 60 4.09 -7.29 -12.72
C PHE A 60 5.54 -7.76 -12.87
N GLU A 61 5.76 -8.92 -13.52
CA GLU A 61 7.10 -9.45 -13.76
C GLU A 61 7.90 -8.54 -14.71
N GLU A 62 7.26 -7.97 -15.73
CA GLU A 62 7.88 -7.00 -16.61
C GLU A 62 8.35 -5.75 -15.84
N LEU A 63 7.46 -5.12 -15.07
CA LEU A 63 7.80 -3.95 -14.26
C LEU A 63 8.90 -4.26 -13.23
N LYS A 64 8.84 -5.42 -12.60
CA LYS A 64 9.83 -5.89 -11.63
C LYS A 64 11.19 -6.09 -12.28
N SER A 65 11.24 -6.59 -13.51
CA SER A 65 12.50 -6.82 -14.24
C SER A 65 13.28 -5.53 -14.55
N HIS A 66 12.61 -4.38 -14.51
CA HIS A 66 13.28 -3.08 -14.68
C HIS A 66 13.93 -2.54 -13.39
N VAL A 67 13.77 -3.24 -12.28
CA VAL A 67 14.35 -2.86 -10.98
C VAL A 67 15.53 -3.77 -10.65
N GLU A 68 16.72 -3.20 -10.48
CA GLU A 68 17.86 -3.93 -9.94
C GLU A 68 17.65 -4.16 -8.44
N GLU A 69 17.23 -5.38 -8.06
CA GLU A 69 16.90 -5.69 -6.66
C GLU A 69 18.13 -5.87 -5.77
N THR A 70 19.25 -6.33 -6.35
CA THR A 70 20.53 -6.47 -5.63
C THR A 70 21.49 -5.39 -6.11
N ASP A 71 21.55 -4.29 -5.37
CA ASP A 71 22.30 -3.11 -5.75
C ASP A 71 23.02 -2.47 -4.57
N MET A 72 23.89 -1.54 -4.85
CA MET A 72 24.65 -0.80 -3.86
C MET A 72 24.71 0.69 -4.22
N SER A 73 24.43 1.56 -3.25
CA SER A 73 24.59 3.00 -3.45
C SER A 73 26.07 3.37 -3.65
N VAL A 74 26.32 4.52 -4.28
CA VAL A 74 27.68 5.07 -4.37
C VAL A 74 28.20 5.30 -2.95
N PRO A 75 29.40 4.72 -2.60
CA PRO A 75 29.99 4.94 -1.30
C PRO A 75 30.38 6.42 -1.07
N THR A 76 30.03 6.95 0.08
CA THR A 76 30.39 8.31 0.50
C THR A 76 31.38 8.24 1.67
N ARG A 77 32.52 8.94 1.53
CA ARG A 77 33.52 8.99 2.59
C ARG A 77 33.12 9.98 3.67
N VAL A 78 33.12 9.51 4.91
CA VAL A 78 32.97 10.34 6.11
C VAL A 78 34.08 9.92 7.10
N ASN A 79 35.03 10.82 7.38
CA ASN A 79 36.22 10.54 8.19
C ASN A 79 37.01 9.35 7.65
N ASP A 80 37.19 8.32 8.47
CA ASP A 80 37.99 7.14 8.16
C ASP A 80 37.18 5.95 7.61
N TYR A 81 35.94 6.20 7.17
CA TYR A 81 35.04 5.18 6.66
C TYR A 81 34.34 5.59 5.39
N TRP A 82 34.10 4.60 4.51
CA TRP A 82 33.14 4.67 3.41
C TRP A 82 31.80 4.13 3.88
N TYR A 83 30.74 4.88 3.66
CA TYR A 83 29.35 4.51 3.98
C TYR A 83 28.57 4.28 2.71
N PHE A 84 27.75 3.24 2.69
CA PHE A 84 26.89 2.89 1.58
C PHE A 84 25.70 2.06 2.04
N THR A 85 24.65 2.01 1.23
CA THR A 85 23.49 1.16 1.43
C THR A 85 23.57 0.02 0.42
N ARG A 86 23.28 -1.19 0.85
CA ARG A 86 23.16 -2.35 -0.02
C ARG A 86 21.75 -2.91 0.07
N THR A 87 21.14 -3.19 -1.10
CA THR A 87 19.91 -3.97 -1.22
C THR A 87 20.24 -5.43 -1.59
N GLN A 88 19.30 -6.31 -1.37
CA GLN A 88 19.43 -7.72 -1.73
C GLN A 88 18.07 -8.25 -2.13
N GLN A 89 18.01 -8.95 -3.26
CA GLN A 89 16.80 -9.59 -3.75
C GLN A 89 16.09 -10.40 -2.65
N GLY A 90 14.78 -10.25 -2.54
CA GLY A 90 13.94 -10.92 -1.54
C GLY A 90 14.02 -10.32 -0.13
N LYS A 91 14.74 -9.22 0.08
CA LYS A 91 14.76 -8.47 1.34
C LYS A 91 13.96 -7.17 1.21
N GLN A 92 13.22 -6.82 2.26
CA GLN A 92 12.38 -5.60 2.26
C GLN A 92 13.17 -4.32 2.52
N TYR A 93 14.32 -4.41 3.20
CA TYR A 93 15.06 -3.25 3.68
C TYR A 93 16.50 -3.27 3.18
N GLY A 94 17.01 -2.08 2.87
CA GLY A 94 18.43 -1.87 2.62
C GLY A 94 19.27 -2.02 3.89
N VAL A 95 20.48 -2.53 3.73
CA VAL A 95 21.47 -2.69 4.80
C VAL A 95 22.43 -1.52 4.74
N GLN A 96 22.54 -0.77 5.84
CA GLN A 96 23.54 0.28 5.97
C GLN A 96 24.90 -0.35 6.27
N CYS A 97 25.88 -0.06 5.41
CA CYS A 97 27.22 -0.64 5.46
C CYS A 97 28.28 0.45 5.65
N ARG A 98 29.39 0.07 6.27
CA ARG A 98 30.62 0.88 6.26
C ARG A 98 31.87 0.01 6.15
N ILE A 99 32.89 0.53 5.49
CA ILE A 99 34.22 -0.10 5.43
C ILE A 99 35.27 0.96 5.76
N PRO A 100 36.38 0.61 6.42
CA PRO A 100 37.44 1.56 6.71
C PRO A 100 38.14 2.01 5.42
N VAL A 101 38.57 3.28 5.42
CA VAL A 101 39.46 3.81 4.38
C VAL A 101 40.86 3.22 4.62
N ARG A 102 41.40 2.50 3.65
CA ARG A 102 42.78 1.99 3.69
C ARG A 102 43.75 3.04 3.24
#